data_ac478442b42c2aec7b6af9964c411e23
#
_entry.id   ac478442b42c2aec7b6af9964c411e23
#
_cell.length_a   1.000
_cell.length_b   1.000
_cell.length_c   1.000
_cell.angle_alpha   90.00
_cell.angle_beta   90.00
_cell.angle_gamma   90.00
#
_symmetry.space_group_name_H-M   'P 1'
#
loop_
_entity.id
_entity.type
_entity.pdbx_description
1 polymer ?
#
loop_
_entity_poly.entity_id
_entity_poly.type
_entity_poly.pdbx_seq_one_letter_code
_entity_poly.pdbx_strand_id
1 'polypeptide(L)'
;IALIGTDHTEKESGLLSKLTDWEKMVPSKQFEYIDIIRRLISRHKISDEEKEEIIKSLGKRFPYQSTKINMAVAPLLIELDPSETVPKVIEFLKGDCSQREGIHYLFHLRNSTSGRSLESRKIFFRLLAKYETLLGGRGLPQALKAIRKESTATLTEREKAQLRTVLASRPALPAFPD
;
A
#
# COMPACT_ATOMS: atom_id res chain seq x y z
N ILE A 1 -17.38 30.40 -21.03
CA ILE A 1 -16.95 29.04 -20.66
C ILE A 1 -15.81 29.20 -19.64
N ALA A 2 -16.11 29.50 -18.39
CA ALA A 2 -15.11 29.53 -17.30
C ALA A 2 -15.83 29.68 -15.94
N LEU A 3 -16.60 28.67 -15.50
CA LEU A 3 -17.26 28.69 -14.18
C LEU A 3 -17.47 27.28 -13.59
N ILE A 4 -16.56 26.31 -13.84
CA ILE A 4 -16.68 24.96 -13.27
C ILE A 4 -15.50 24.62 -12.31
N GLY A 5 -14.56 25.55 -12.09
CA GLY A 5 -13.31 25.24 -11.38
C GLY A 5 -13.25 25.57 -9.89
N THR A 6 -14.06 26.49 -9.39
CA THR A 6 -13.89 27.04 -8.03
C THR A 6 -14.78 26.41 -6.96
N ASP A 7 -15.94 25.88 -7.33
CA ASP A 7 -16.91 25.35 -6.36
C ASP A 7 -16.54 23.95 -5.80
N HIS A 8 -15.68 23.19 -6.51
CA HIS A 8 -15.20 21.88 -6.04
C HIS A 8 -14.07 21.98 -5.03
N THR A 9 -13.22 23.01 -5.08
CA THR A 9 -12.05 23.13 -4.19
C THR A 9 -12.42 23.57 -2.77
N GLU A 10 -13.41 24.46 -2.60
CA GLU A 10 -13.88 24.85 -1.27
C GLU A 10 -14.64 23.72 -0.56
N LYS A 11 -15.43 22.94 -1.31
CA LYS A 11 -16.09 21.73 -0.79
C LYS A 11 -15.08 20.65 -0.43
N GLU A 12 -14.02 20.48 -1.21
CA GLU A 12 -12.98 19.48 -0.98
C GLU A 12 -12.12 19.81 0.24
N SER A 13 -11.75 21.08 0.45
CA SER A 13 -11.02 21.54 1.65
C SER A 13 -11.85 21.40 2.94
N GLY A 14 -13.14 21.72 2.91
CA GLY A 14 -14.05 21.53 4.05
C GLY A 14 -14.32 20.05 4.41
N LEU A 15 -13.92 19.10 3.54
CA LEU A 15 -14.08 17.69 3.81
C LEU A 15 -12.99 17.16 4.75
N LEU A 16 -11.77 17.69 4.68
CA LEU A 16 -10.67 17.24 5.55
C LEU A 16 -10.95 17.54 7.01
N SER A 17 -11.66 18.64 7.33
CA SER A 17 -12.08 18.96 8.70
C SER A 17 -13.00 17.88 9.33
N LYS A 18 -13.65 17.06 8.50
CA LYS A 18 -14.52 15.97 8.95
C LYS A 18 -13.80 14.66 9.24
N LEU A 19 -12.49 14.57 9.00
CA LEU A 19 -11.70 13.38 9.36
C LEU A 19 -11.68 13.10 10.87
N THR A 20 -11.98 14.10 11.69
CA THR A 20 -12.17 13.93 13.15
C THR A 20 -13.30 12.95 13.49
N ASP A 21 -14.29 12.82 12.62
CA ASP A 21 -15.43 11.91 12.81
C ASP A 21 -15.33 10.58 12.06
N TRP A 22 -14.13 10.27 11.52
CA TRP A 22 -13.88 9.08 10.72
C TRP A 22 -14.46 7.78 11.30
N GLU A 23 -14.31 7.56 12.61
CA GLU A 23 -14.81 6.34 13.27
C GLU A 23 -16.35 6.23 13.33
N LYS A 24 -17.01 7.36 13.33
CA LYS A 24 -18.48 7.41 13.38
C LYS A 24 -19.10 7.24 12.00
N MET A 25 -18.27 7.30 10.94
CA MET A 25 -18.76 7.18 9.57
C MET A 25 -19.11 5.74 9.24
N VAL A 26 -20.18 5.56 8.51
CA VAL A 26 -20.48 4.26 7.88
C VAL A 26 -19.42 3.93 6.83
N PRO A 27 -19.11 2.64 6.58
CA PRO A 27 -18.04 2.24 5.68
C PRO A 27 -18.11 2.87 4.27
N SER A 28 -19.31 3.04 3.71
CA SER A 28 -19.48 3.69 2.41
C SER A 28 -18.97 5.12 2.40
N LYS A 29 -19.18 5.86 3.48
CA LYS A 29 -18.65 7.22 3.62
C LYS A 29 -17.14 7.23 3.80
N GLN A 30 -16.60 6.28 4.55
CA GLN A 30 -15.16 6.13 4.69
C GLN A 30 -14.47 5.93 3.34
N PHE A 31 -15.03 5.07 2.46
CA PHE A 31 -14.50 4.88 1.10
C PHE A 31 -14.59 6.14 0.25
N GLU A 32 -15.72 6.85 0.29
CA GLU A 32 -15.91 8.13 -0.41
C GLU A 32 -14.83 9.14 -0.01
N TYR A 33 -14.51 9.23 1.28
CA TYR A 33 -13.45 10.11 1.80
C TYR A 33 -12.06 9.69 1.32
N ILE A 34 -11.73 8.41 1.37
CA ILE A 34 -10.45 7.92 0.85
C ILE A 34 -10.29 8.27 -0.62
N ASP A 35 -11.35 8.15 -1.43
CA ASP A 35 -11.30 8.49 -2.85
C ASP A 35 -11.13 9.99 -3.09
N ILE A 36 -11.72 10.83 -2.24
CA ILE A 36 -11.53 12.29 -2.30
C ILE A 36 -10.08 12.62 -1.95
N ILE A 37 -9.54 12.09 -0.85
CA ILE A 37 -8.16 12.34 -0.44
C ILE A 37 -7.18 11.91 -1.55
N ARG A 38 -7.38 10.73 -2.14
CA ARG A 38 -6.55 10.26 -3.26
C ARG A 38 -6.57 11.22 -4.45
N ARG A 39 -7.74 11.75 -4.80
CA ARG A 39 -7.86 12.74 -5.89
C ARG A 39 -7.16 14.04 -5.56
N LEU A 40 -7.23 14.51 -4.31
CA LEU A 40 -6.53 15.72 -3.87
C LEU A 40 -5.02 15.53 -3.95
N ILE A 41 -4.49 14.41 -3.46
CA ILE A 41 -3.06 14.08 -3.53
C ILE A 41 -2.62 14.01 -4.99
N SER A 42 -3.33 13.25 -5.84
CA SER A 42 -2.96 13.07 -7.25
C SER A 42 -2.97 14.36 -8.07
N ARG A 43 -3.73 15.36 -7.63
CA ARG A 43 -3.78 16.69 -8.25
C ARG A 43 -2.82 17.70 -7.62
N HIS A 44 -1.99 17.28 -6.66
CA HIS A 44 -1.13 18.16 -5.86
C HIS A 44 -1.88 19.33 -5.21
N LYS A 45 -3.13 19.09 -4.79
CA LYS A 45 -4.03 20.07 -4.17
C LYS A 45 -4.16 19.89 -2.66
N ILE A 46 -3.10 19.42 -2.02
CA ILE A 46 -3.08 19.16 -0.59
C ILE A 46 -1.86 19.85 0.02
N SER A 47 -2.09 20.65 1.05
CA SER A 47 -1.03 21.31 1.80
C SER A 47 -0.29 20.33 2.71
N ASP A 48 0.85 20.74 3.26
CA ASP A 48 1.60 19.88 4.18
C ASP A 48 0.85 19.73 5.52
N GLU A 49 0.14 20.74 5.98
CA GLU A 49 -0.73 20.68 7.16
C GLU A 49 -1.88 19.67 6.97
N GLU A 50 -2.49 19.68 5.79
CA GLU A 50 -3.54 18.72 5.45
C GLU A 50 -3.02 17.30 5.37
N LYS A 51 -1.81 17.08 4.84
CA LYS A 51 -1.14 15.76 4.88
C LYS A 51 -0.93 15.27 6.30
N GLU A 52 -0.41 16.15 7.19
CA GLU A 52 -0.20 15.81 8.60
C GLU A 52 -1.52 15.43 9.29
N GLU A 53 -2.60 16.13 9.00
CA GLU A 53 -3.91 15.81 9.56
C GLU A 53 -4.45 14.47 9.07
N ILE A 54 -4.28 14.15 7.79
CA ILE A 54 -4.64 12.83 7.23
C ILE A 54 -3.82 11.73 7.89
N ILE A 55 -2.50 11.90 7.98
CA ILE A 55 -1.60 10.95 8.62
C ILE A 55 -2.01 10.72 10.08
N LYS A 56 -2.27 11.79 10.81
CA LYS A 56 -2.70 11.73 12.22
C LYS A 56 -4.04 11.03 12.38
N SER A 57 -5.01 11.35 11.53
CA SER A 57 -6.38 10.82 11.63
C SER A 57 -6.46 9.35 11.20
N LEU A 58 -5.78 8.96 10.12
CA LEU A 58 -5.84 7.62 9.58
C LEU A 58 -4.72 6.72 10.08
N GLY A 59 -3.49 7.24 10.21
CA GLY A 59 -2.29 6.46 10.54
C GLY A 59 -2.23 5.99 11.99
N LYS A 60 -2.77 6.79 12.93
CA LYS A 60 -2.82 6.43 14.36
C LYS A 60 -3.58 5.13 14.61
N ARG A 61 -4.57 4.84 13.79
CA ARG A 61 -5.51 3.72 13.95
C ARG A 61 -5.23 2.56 13.00
N PHE A 62 -4.33 2.77 12.05
CA PHE A 62 -3.93 1.71 11.13
C PHE A 62 -3.03 0.69 11.84
N PRO A 63 -3.29 -0.64 11.70
CA PRO A 63 -4.35 -1.28 10.92
C PRO A 63 -5.72 -1.29 11.63
N TYR A 64 -6.80 -1.15 10.85
CA TYR A 64 -8.19 -1.23 11.28
C TYR A 64 -8.66 -2.68 11.39
N GLN A 65 -9.81 -2.91 12.05
CA GLN A 65 -10.45 -4.23 12.09
C GLN A 65 -10.96 -4.69 10.70
N SER A 66 -11.31 -3.74 9.83
CA SER A 66 -11.84 -4.03 8.50
C SER A 66 -10.72 -4.17 7.47
N THR A 67 -10.54 -5.38 6.92
CA THR A 67 -9.68 -5.66 5.78
C THR A 67 -9.89 -4.71 4.61
N LYS A 68 -11.15 -4.43 4.26
CA LYS A 68 -11.47 -3.53 3.14
C LYS A 68 -10.97 -2.11 3.40
N ILE A 69 -11.14 -1.61 4.62
CA ILE A 69 -10.62 -0.29 5.01
C ILE A 69 -9.10 -0.29 4.99
N ASN A 70 -8.44 -1.32 5.53
CA ASN A 70 -6.99 -1.46 5.49
C ASN A 70 -6.45 -1.41 4.05
N MET A 71 -7.06 -2.18 3.13
CA MET A 71 -6.67 -2.18 1.72
C MET A 71 -6.87 -0.81 1.04
N ALA A 72 -7.82 -0.02 1.49
CA ALA A 72 -8.07 1.30 0.94
C ALA A 72 -7.16 2.39 1.54
N VAL A 73 -6.88 2.31 2.84
CA VAL A 73 -6.08 3.30 3.59
C VAL A 73 -4.57 3.07 3.44
N ALA A 74 -4.10 1.82 3.43
CA ALA A 74 -2.67 1.52 3.39
C ALA A 74 -1.93 2.17 2.21
N PRO A 75 -2.43 2.13 0.96
CA PRO A 75 -1.76 2.79 -0.17
C PRO A 75 -1.56 4.28 0.05
N LEU A 76 -2.56 4.93 0.63
CA LEU A 76 -2.54 6.35 0.93
C LEU A 76 -1.47 6.67 1.98
N LEU A 77 -1.44 5.92 3.08
CA LEU A 77 -0.46 6.12 4.14
C LEU A 77 0.96 5.74 3.71
N ILE A 78 1.14 4.73 2.84
CA ILE A 78 2.44 4.39 2.25
C ILE A 78 2.97 5.56 1.40
N GLU A 79 2.09 6.30 0.72
CA GLU A 79 2.47 7.47 -0.06
C GLU A 79 2.80 8.68 0.82
N LEU A 80 1.99 8.94 1.84
CA LEU A 80 2.11 10.14 2.69
C LEU A 80 3.17 10.01 3.78
N ASP A 81 3.26 8.84 4.41
CA ASP A 81 4.18 8.55 5.53
C ASP A 81 4.72 7.12 5.44
N PRO A 82 5.61 6.84 4.48
CA PRO A 82 6.17 5.51 4.31
C PRO A 82 7.00 5.06 5.50
N SER A 83 7.62 5.99 6.23
CA SER A 83 8.53 5.66 7.35
C SER A 83 7.81 4.94 8.49
N GLU A 84 6.63 5.39 8.84
CA GLU A 84 5.79 4.81 9.89
C GLU A 84 4.88 3.69 9.37
N THR A 85 4.40 3.81 8.12
CA THR A 85 3.40 2.91 7.58
C THR A 85 3.99 1.60 7.07
N VAL A 86 5.14 1.66 6.38
CA VAL A 86 5.75 0.47 5.79
C VAL A 86 6.07 -0.61 6.83
N PRO A 87 6.67 -0.32 7.99
CA PRO A 87 6.87 -1.31 9.04
C PRO A 87 5.56 -1.96 9.52
N LYS A 88 4.49 -1.19 9.68
CA LYS A 88 3.18 -1.71 10.10
C LYS A 88 2.58 -2.65 9.07
N VAL A 89 2.67 -2.30 7.79
CA VAL A 89 2.19 -3.16 6.68
C VAL A 89 3.01 -4.44 6.58
N ILE A 90 4.33 -4.38 6.76
CA ILE A 90 5.19 -5.57 6.78
C ILE A 90 4.85 -6.47 7.97
N GLU A 91 4.56 -5.91 9.14
CA GLU A 91 4.14 -6.68 10.30
C GLU A 91 2.79 -7.35 10.07
N PHE A 92 1.83 -6.62 9.49
CA PHE A 92 0.54 -7.16 9.10
C PHE A 92 0.67 -8.31 8.09
N LEU A 93 1.58 -8.21 7.14
CA LEU A 93 1.86 -9.25 6.14
C LEU A 93 2.45 -10.55 6.73
N LYS A 94 3.03 -10.53 7.94
CA LYS A 94 3.50 -11.74 8.63
C LYS A 94 2.35 -12.59 9.19
N GLY A 95 1.19 -11.98 9.41
CA GLY A 95 -0.01 -12.65 9.91
C GLY A 95 -0.79 -13.40 8.83
N ASP A 96 -2.01 -13.80 9.16
CA ASP A 96 -2.92 -14.51 8.26
C ASP A 96 -3.58 -13.55 7.26
N CYS A 97 -2.81 -13.09 6.29
CA CYS A 97 -3.36 -12.34 5.15
C CYS A 97 -3.89 -13.29 4.09
N SER A 98 -5.06 -13.00 3.55
CA SER A 98 -5.53 -13.65 2.33
C SER A 98 -4.56 -13.37 1.17
N GLN A 99 -4.54 -14.25 0.16
CA GLN A 99 -3.74 -14.05 -1.05
C GLN A 99 -3.99 -12.68 -1.69
N ARG A 100 -5.25 -12.25 -1.75
CA ARG A 100 -5.64 -10.96 -2.31
C ARG A 100 -5.04 -9.78 -1.54
N GLU A 101 -5.10 -9.82 -0.23
CA GLU A 101 -4.53 -8.77 0.62
C GLU A 101 -3.01 -8.72 0.51
N GLY A 102 -2.37 -9.87 0.60
CA GLY A 102 -0.92 -9.95 0.50
C GLY A 102 -0.39 -9.40 -0.82
N ILE A 103 -0.99 -9.77 -1.95
CA ILE A 103 -0.62 -9.25 -3.27
C ILE A 103 -0.88 -7.74 -3.36
N HIS A 104 -2.01 -7.26 -2.83
CA HIS A 104 -2.33 -5.84 -2.78
C HIS A 104 -1.26 -5.03 -2.03
N TYR A 105 -0.86 -5.46 -0.84
CA TYR A 105 0.17 -4.77 -0.07
C TYR A 105 1.55 -4.86 -0.72
N LEU A 106 1.94 -6.03 -1.25
CA LEU A 106 3.20 -6.15 -1.99
C LEU A 106 3.25 -5.21 -3.19
N PHE A 107 2.13 -5.06 -3.90
CA PHE A 107 2.02 -4.13 -5.02
C PHE A 107 2.27 -2.68 -4.57
N HIS A 108 1.65 -2.23 -3.50
CA HIS A 108 1.81 -0.86 -3.02
C HIS A 108 3.17 -0.60 -2.36
N LEU A 109 3.79 -1.63 -1.77
CA LEU A 109 5.13 -1.54 -1.21
C LEU A 109 6.26 -1.57 -2.25
N ARG A 110 6.02 -2.02 -3.49
CA ARG A 110 7.06 -2.37 -4.46
C ARG A 110 8.10 -1.27 -4.75
N ASN A 111 7.67 -0.02 -4.73
CA ASN A 111 8.52 1.14 -5.01
C ASN A 111 8.95 1.92 -3.76
N SER A 112 8.49 1.51 -2.57
CA SER A 112 8.85 2.20 -1.33
C SER A 112 10.32 1.96 -0.97
N THR A 113 11.06 3.04 -0.77
CA THR A 113 12.45 3.03 -0.29
C THR A 113 12.55 3.38 1.17
N SER A 114 11.67 4.25 1.68
CA SER A 114 11.60 4.66 3.07
C SER A 114 10.89 3.63 3.95
N GLY A 115 11.20 3.60 5.24
CA GLY A 115 10.60 2.67 6.21
C GLY A 115 11.00 1.20 6.02
N ARG A 116 11.99 0.91 5.15
CA ARG A 116 12.44 -0.45 4.86
C ARG A 116 13.79 -0.77 5.48
N SER A 117 13.78 -1.62 6.50
CA SER A 117 14.98 -2.30 6.98
C SER A 117 15.36 -3.48 6.07
N LEU A 118 16.58 -3.97 6.17
CA LEU A 118 17.00 -5.18 5.47
C LEU A 118 16.11 -6.37 5.80
N GLU A 119 15.67 -6.51 7.05
CA GLU A 119 14.78 -7.59 7.47
C GLU A 119 13.39 -7.44 6.86
N SER A 120 12.83 -6.24 6.80
CA SER A 120 11.55 -6.00 6.13
C SER A 120 11.60 -6.30 4.63
N ARG A 121 12.73 -6.00 3.96
CA ARG A 121 12.98 -6.38 2.56
C ARG A 121 13.04 -7.90 2.39
N LYS A 122 13.69 -8.59 3.31
CA LYS A 122 13.78 -10.05 3.32
C LYS A 122 12.40 -10.70 3.46
N ILE A 123 11.58 -10.20 4.38
CA ILE A 123 10.19 -10.64 4.56
C ILE A 123 9.40 -10.41 3.27
N PHE A 124 9.47 -9.21 2.70
CA PHE A 124 8.79 -8.87 1.45
C PHE A 124 9.12 -9.87 0.32
N PHE A 125 10.39 -10.13 0.04
CA PHE A 125 10.78 -11.04 -1.04
C PHE A 125 10.45 -12.51 -0.75
N ARG A 126 10.46 -12.94 0.52
CA ARG A 126 9.98 -14.27 0.91
C ARG A 126 8.49 -14.45 0.65
N LEU A 127 7.69 -13.45 1.02
CA LEU A 127 6.25 -13.45 0.78
C LEU A 127 5.94 -13.40 -0.71
N LEU A 128 6.66 -12.55 -1.46
CA LEU A 128 6.52 -12.49 -2.91
C LEU A 128 6.82 -13.85 -3.55
N ALA A 129 7.89 -14.52 -3.14
CA ALA A 129 8.22 -15.86 -3.59
C ALA A 129 7.10 -16.87 -3.26
N LYS A 130 6.51 -16.81 -2.06
CA LYS A 130 5.35 -17.63 -1.68
C LYS A 130 4.16 -17.38 -2.62
N TYR A 131 3.83 -16.12 -2.93
CA TYR A 131 2.71 -15.81 -3.81
C TYR A 131 2.97 -16.19 -5.27
N GLU A 132 4.21 -16.22 -5.73
CA GLU A 132 4.58 -16.67 -7.08
C GLU A 132 4.28 -18.17 -7.32
N THR A 133 4.08 -18.97 -6.26
CA THR A 133 3.67 -20.38 -6.37
C THR A 133 2.18 -20.60 -6.38
N LEU A 134 1.40 -19.56 -6.10
CA LEU A 134 -0.05 -19.71 -6.01
C LEU A 134 -0.70 -19.64 -7.38
N LEU A 135 -1.72 -20.47 -7.55
CA LEU A 135 -2.54 -20.43 -8.75
C LEU A 135 -3.42 -19.19 -8.75
N GLY A 136 -3.55 -18.57 -9.91
CA GLY A 136 -4.37 -17.37 -10.08
C GLY A 136 -4.72 -17.12 -11.53
N GLY A 137 -5.49 -16.07 -11.79
CA GLY A 137 -5.88 -15.67 -13.15
C GLY A 137 -4.66 -15.39 -14.05
N ARG A 138 -4.86 -15.41 -15.36
CA ARG A 138 -3.79 -15.29 -16.40
C ARG A 138 -2.84 -14.11 -16.21
N GLY A 139 -3.29 -13.00 -15.60
CA GLY A 139 -2.47 -11.80 -15.34
C GLY A 139 -1.64 -11.86 -14.07
N LEU A 140 -1.89 -12.79 -13.14
CA LEU A 140 -1.21 -12.83 -11.84
C LEU A 140 0.30 -13.06 -11.95
N PRO A 141 0.81 -14.02 -12.75
CA PRO A 141 2.24 -14.23 -12.87
C PRO A 141 2.99 -13.00 -13.38
N GLN A 142 2.40 -12.31 -14.37
CA GLN A 142 2.97 -11.08 -14.92
C GLN A 142 3.00 -9.95 -13.89
N ALA A 143 1.92 -9.79 -13.11
CA ALA A 143 1.85 -8.80 -12.05
C ALA A 143 2.90 -9.05 -10.95
N LEU A 144 3.05 -10.30 -10.49
CA LEU A 144 4.06 -10.67 -9.49
C LEU A 144 5.49 -10.48 -10.02
N LYS A 145 5.74 -10.79 -11.30
CA LYS A 145 7.02 -10.54 -11.96
C LYS A 145 7.33 -9.04 -12.04
N ALA A 146 6.34 -8.19 -12.33
CA ALA A 146 6.49 -6.74 -12.31
C ALA A 146 6.81 -6.21 -10.91
N ILE A 147 6.08 -6.67 -9.88
CA ILE A 147 6.35 -6.33 -8.47
C ILE A 147 7.79 -6.69 -8.10
N ARG A 148 8.26 -7.88 -8.47
CA ARG A 148 9.64 -8.33 -8.20
C ARG A 148 10.66 -7.43 -8.89
N LYS A 149 10.46 -7.17 -10.18
CA LYS A 149 11.37 -6.31 -10.96
C LYS A 149 11.49 -4.91 -10.35
N GLU A 150 10.36 -4.27 -10.09
CA GLU A 150 10.32 -2.92 -9.54
C GLU A 150 10.91 -2.87 -8.12
N SER A 151 10.55 -3.82 -7.25
CA SER A 151 11.12 -3.88 -5.90
C SER A 151 12.62 -4.18 -5.88
N THR A 152 13.12 -5.00 -6.80
CA THR A 152 14.56 -5.26 -6.91
C THR A 152 15.32 -4.01 -7.39
N ALA A 153 14.70 -3.19 -8.24
CA ALA A 153 15.29 -1.94 -8.70
C ALA A 153 15.46 -0.90 -7.57
N THR A 154 14.69 -1.00 -6.48
CA THR A 154 14.86 -0.12 -5.30
C THR A 154 16.02 -0.52 -4.39
N LEU A 155 16.66 -1.66 -4.61
CA LEU A 155 17.74 -2.16 -3.76
C LEU A 155 19.08 -1.56 -4.16
N THR A 156 19.87 -1.18 -3.16
CA THR A 156 21.30 -0.87 -3.36
C THR A 156 22.09 -2.14 -3.66
N GLU A 157 23.27 -2.03 -4.24
CA GLU A 157 24.14 -3.20 -4.53
C GLU A 157 24.51 -3.96 -3.24
N ARG A 158 24.70 -3.25 -2.13
CA ARG A 158 24.92 -3.86 -0.82
C ARG A 158 23.74 -4.71 -0.36
N GLU A 159 22.52 -4.19 -0.49
CA GLU A 159 21.29 -4.92 -0.14
C GLU A 159 21.06 -6.13 -1.05
N LYS A 160 21.33 -5.99 -2.37
CA LYS A 160 21.28 -7.12 -3.32
C LYS A 160 22.21 -8.24 -2.91
N ALA A 161 23.46 -7.91 -2.53
CA ALA A 161 24.42 -8.89 -2.05
C ALA A 161 23.93 -9.61 -0.78
N GLN A 162 23.38 -8.87 0.21
CA GLN A 162 22.86 -9.42 1.46
C GLN A 162 21.58 -10.24 1.27
N LEU A 163 20.77 -9.90 0.26
CA LEU A 163 19.51 -10.58 -0.04
C LEU A 163 19.65 -11.67 -1.12
N ARG A 164 20.87 -11.95 -1.60
CA ARG A 164 21.14 -12.85 -2.73
C ARG A 164 20.38 -14.16 -2.66
N THR A 165 20.41 -14.84 -1.51
CA THR A 165 19.71 -16.12 -1.30
C THR A 165 18.20 -15.99 -1.44
N VAL A 166 17.61 -14.92 -0.86
CA VAL A 166 16.17 -14.68 -0.92
C VAL A 166 15.72 -14.25 -2.32
N LEU A 167 16.53 -13.45 -3.01
CA LEU A 167 16.25 -13.03 -4.38
C LEU A 167 16.34 -14.20 -5.37
N ALA A 168 17.24 -15.14 -5.14
CA ALA A 168 17.39 -16.37 -5.93
C ALA A 168 16.33 -17.44 -5.61
N SER A 169 15.67 -17.34 -4.47
CA SER A 169 14.64 -18.28 -4.06
C SER A 169 13.43 -18.17 -4.98
N ARG A 170 13.23 -19.19 -5.81
CA ARG A 170 12.01 -19.42 -6.59
C ARG A 170 11.44 -20.73 -6.12
N PRO A 171 10.34 -20.73 -5.39
CA PRO A 171 9.67 -21.96 -5.05
C PRO A 171 9.30 -22.71 -6.34
N ALA A 172 9.41 -24.03 -6.31
CA ALA A 172 8.96 -24.86 -7.42
C ALA A 172 7.45 -24.62 -7.65
N LEU A 173 7.06 -24.40 -8.90
CA LEU A 173 5.65 -24.38 -9.25
C LEU A 173 5.05 -25.75 -8.87
N PRO A 174 3.83 -25.80 -8.28
CA PRO A 174 3.18 -27.06 -8.04
C PRO A 174 3.08 -27.82 -9.38
N ALA A 175 3.48 -29.08 -9.36
CA ALA A 175 3.26 -29.95 -10.52
C ALA A 175 1.75 -30.01 -10.79
N PHE A 176 1.35 -29.73 -12.02
CA PHE A 176 -0.02 -29.98 -12.42
C PHE A 176 -0.22 -31.51 -12.41
N PRO A 177 -1.26 -32.04 -11.76
CA PRO A 177 -1.62 -33.41 -11.99
C PRO A 177 -2.02 -33.56 -13.46
N ASP A 178 -1.46 -34.58 -14.12
CA ASP A 178 -1.79 -34.99 -15.49
C ASP A 178 -3.26 -35.38 -15.62
#